data_a3beef0d934138edc02753b7505d20fd
#
_entry.id   a3beef0d934138edc02753b7505d20fd
#
_cell.length_a   1.000
_cell.length_b   1.000
_cell.length_c   1.000
_cell.angle_alpha   90.00
_cell.angle_beta   90.00
_cell.angle_gamma   90.00
#
_symmetry.space_group_name_H-M   'P 1'
#
loop_
_entity.id
_entity.type
_entity.pdbx_description
1 polymer ?
#
loop_
_entity_poly.entity_id
_entity_poly.type
_entity_poly.pdbx_seq_one_letter_code
_entity_poly.pdbx_strand_id
1 'polypeptide(L)'
;PSSAASDVYKRQKSLAANIDLVCIVFASRPTFNPWFIWRALLAAHQAGIPALVIRNKAELAEGAEEAAAAVRLLESIGHDVITVSATGEPEATRARLIERLEGRASLLVGQSGMGKSTILNLLVPHAQAATREFSVALNLGKQTTTAARWYDAKDDDWQGSVIDTPGFQEFGLAHLSLNDILRAMPDIAAHVSGCRFFNCRHLEEPGCGVKAAVEAGEVDEARYAFYRSLAVHADTLPL
;
A
#
# COMPACT_ATOMS: atom_id res chain seq x y z
N PRO A 1 -37.17 0.35 -12.62
CA PRO A 1 -36.04 1.17 -12.96
C PRO A 1 -35.24 1.46 -11.71
N SER A 2 -34.32 0.63 -11.32
CA SER A 2 -33.26 0.91 -10.32
C SER A 2 -32.40 -0.34 -10.13
N SER A 3 -31.76 -0.84 -11.17
CA SER A 3 -30.86 -1.99 -11.01
C SER A 3 -29.39 -1.68 -11.29
N ALA A 4 -29.07 -0.50 -11.85
CA ALA A 4 -27.70 -0.14 -12.21
C ALA A 4 -26.87 0.40 -11.03
N ALA A 5 -27.46 1.02 -10.01
CA ALA A 5 -26.73 1.54 -8.85
C ALA A 5 -26.29 0.44 -7.87
N SER A 6 -27.00 -0.70 -7.85
CA SER A 6 -26.71 -1.85 -6.98
C SER A 6 -25.48 -2.66 -7.41
N ASP A 7 -25.11 -2.64 -8.69
CA ASP A 7 -24.01 -3.47 -9.21
C ASP A 7 -22.62 -2.86 -9.05
N VAL A 8 -22.52 -1.54 -8.85
CA VAL A 8 -21.24 -0.87 -8.59
C VAL A 8 -20.76 -1.16 -7.16
N TYR A 9 -21.68 -1.32 -6.20
CA TYR A 9 -21.38 -1.64 -4.80
C TYR A 9 -20.90 -3.08 -4.56
N LYS A 10 -21.20 -4.00 -5.47
CA LYS A 10 -20.88 -5.44 -5.31
C LYS A 10 -19.49 -5.87 -5.79
N ARG A 11 -18.66 -4.95 -6.29
CA ARG A 11 -17.30 -5.26 -6.78
C ARG A 11 -16.19 -4.91 -5.79
N GLN A 12 -16.46 -4.84 -4.51
CA GLN A 12 -15.38 -4.91 -3.52
C GLN A 12 -14.84 -6.34 -3.54
N LYS A 13 -13.72 -6.56 -4.23
CA LYS A 13 -12.98 -7.82 -4.11
C LYS A 13 -12.46 -7.86 -2.66
N SER A 14 -13.09 -8.68 -1.82
CA SER A 14 -12.49 -9.08 -0.55
C SER A 14 -11.19 -9.79 -0.87
N LEU A 15 -10.05 -9.16 -0.58
CA LEU A 15 -8.72 -9.65 -0.97
C LEU A 15 -8.29 -10.87 -0.16
N ALA A 16 -8.60 -10.91 1.11
CA ALA A 16 -8.47 -12.04 2.02
C ALA A 16 -9.24 -11.74 3.32
N ALA A 17 -9.67 -12.78 4.03
CA ALA A 17 -10.13 -12.69 5.41
C ALA A 17 -8.96 -13.03 6.34
N ASN A 18 -8.93 -12.44 7.55
CA ASN A 18 -7.93 -12.70 8.59
C ASN A 18 -6.48 -12.32 8.20
N ILE A 19 -6.30 -11.09 7.73
CA ILE A 19 -4.97 -10.50 7.49
C ILE A 19 -4.57 -9.73 8.76
N ASP A 20 -3.34 -9.97 9.24
CA ASP A 20 -2.78 -9.31 10.42
C ASP A 20 -1.85 -8.15 10.04
N LEU A 21 -1.30 -8.15 8.81
CA LEU A 21 -0.35 -7.15 8.34
C LEU A 21 -0.44 -6.97 6.83
N VAL A 22 -0.41 -5.71 6.36
CA VAL A 22 -0.27 -5.37 4.94
C VAL A 22 1.17 -4.93 4.68
N CYS A 23 1.91 -5.70 3.87
CA CYS A 23 3.27 -5.40 3.45
C CYS A 23 3.26 -4.72 2.08
N ILE A 24 3.57 -3.42 2.03
CA ILE A 24 3.56 -2.60 0.82
C ILE A 24 4.96 -2.53 0.24
N VAL A 25 5.21 -3.26 -0.84
CA VAL A 25 6.54 -3.38 -1.46
C VAL A 25 6.71 -2.37 -2.58
N PHE A 26 7.77 -1.56 -2.51
CA PHE A 26 8.21 -0.69 -3.59
C PHE A 26 9.73 -0.72 -3.77
N ALA A 27 10.22 -0.20 -4.88
CA ALA A 27 11.64 -0.11 -5.20
C ALA A 27 11.91 1.12 -6.05
N SER A 28 13.17 1.55 -6.15
CA SER A 28 13.56 2.67 -7.03
C SER A 28 13.32 2.35 -8.51
N ARG A 29 13.48 1.06 -8.90
CA ARG A 29 13.25 0.59 -10.28
C ARG A 29 12.46 -0.74 -10.29
N PRO A 30 11.48 -0.91 -11.22
CA PRO A 30 10.91 0.15 -12.09
C PRO A 30 10.45 1.36 -11.27
N THR A 31 10.29 2.52 -11.92
CA THR A 31 9.82 3.73 -11.23
C THR A 31 8.52 3.46 -10.49
N PHE A 32 8.53 3.70 -9.18
CA PHE A 32 7.36 3.48 -8.35
C PHE A 32 6.39 4.67 -8.42
N ASN A 33 5.13 4.41 -8.17
CA ASN A 33 4.11 5.44 -8.04
C ASN A 33 3.81 5.68 -6.54
N PRO A 34 4.15 6.83 -5.95
CA PRO A 34 3.85 7.14 -4.55
C PRO A 34 2.35 7.02 -4.22
N TRP A 35 1.47 7.35 -5.15
CA TRP A 35 0.02 7.24 -4.96
C TRP A 35 -0.44 5.80 -4.73
N PHE A 36 0.27 4.80 -5.29
CA PHE A 36 -0.02 3.41 -5.00
C PHE A 36 0.25 3.10 -3.52
N ILE A 37 1.39 3.56 -2.99
CA ILE A 37 1.77 3.36 -1.58
C ILE A 37 0.72 4.01 -0.67
N TRP A 38 0.37 5.26 -0.94
CA TRP A 38 -0.60 6.01 -0.13
C TRP A 38 -2.01 5.42 -0.19
N ARG A 39 -2.45 4.91 -1.35
CA ARG A 39 -3.72 4.20 -1.48
C ARG A 39 -3.72 2.89 -0.68
N ALA A 40 -2.62 2.16 -0.70
CA ALA A 40 -2.48 0.93 0.07
C ALA A 40 -2.52 1.20 1.59
N LEU A 41 -1.81 2.24 2.05
CA LEU A 41 -1.84 2.69 3.45
C LEU A 41 -3.25 3.11 3.89
N LEU A 42 -3.95 3.88 3.04
CA LEU A 42 -5.31 4.31 3.30
C LEU A 42 -6.27 3.12 3.40
N ALA A 43 -6.16 2.15 2.49
CA ALA A 43 -6.95 0.93 2.50
C ALA A 43 -6.69 0.07 3.75
N ALA A 44 -5.42 -0.08 4.15
CA ALA A 44 -5.04 -0.79 5.36
C ALA A 44 -5.61 -0.10 6.62
N HIS A 45 -5.49 1.23 6.70
CA HIS A 45 -6.05 2.02 7.80
C HIS A 45 -7.56 1.83 7.92
N GLN A 46 -8.30 1.90 6.81
CA GLN A 46 -9.74 1.70 6.77
C GLN A 46 -10.17 0.29 7.20
N ALA A 47 -9.35 -0.70 6.88
CA ALA A 47 -9.58 -2.08 7.32
C ALA A 47 -9.16 -2.33 8.79
N GLY A 48 -8.54 -1.34 9.45
CA GLY A 48 -7.98 -1.50 10.80
C GLY A 48 -6.79 -2.46 10.85
N ILE A 49 -6.08 -2.65 9.71
CA ILE A 49 -4.96 -3.57 9.59
C ILE A 49 -3.65 -2.76 9.61
N PRO A 50 -2.68 -3.10 10.47
CA PRO A 50 -1.35 -2.50 10.43
C PRO A 50 -0.70 -2.62 9.06
N ALA A 51 0.15 -1.66 8.70
CA ALA A 51 0.90 -1.67 7.45
C ALA A 51 2.40 -1.54 7.70
N LEU A 52 3.19 -2.30 6.96
CA LEU A 52 4.65 -2.21 6.86
C LEU A 52 5.01 -1.82 5.43
N VAL A 53 5.71 -0.71 5.25
CA VAL A 53 6.24 -0.33 3.94
C VAL A 53 7.64 -0.91 3.77
N ILE A 54 7.87 -1.61 2.66
CA ILE A 54 9.13 -2.29 2.36
C ILE A 54 9.74 -1.64 1.13
N ARG A 55 10.79 -0.84 1.33
CA ARG A 55 11.66 -0.41 0.24
C ARG A 55 12.62 -1.54 -0.10
N ASN A 56 12.41 -2.21 -1.22
CA ASN A 56 13.27 -3.28 -1.72
C ASN A 56 14.28 -2.75 -2.75
N LYS A 57 15.25 -3.60 -3.13
CA LYS A 57 16.31 -3.32 -4.10
C LYS A 57 17.18 -2.13 -3.70
N ALA A 58 17.55 -2.06 -2.42
CA ALA A 58 18.36 -0.98 -1.88
C ALA A 58 19.76 -0.89 -2.54
N GLU A 59 20.21 -1.97 -3.18
CA GLU A 59 21.44 -2.05 -3.96
C GLU A 59 21.45 -1.22 -5.25
N LEU A 60 20.26 -0.83 -5.75
CA LEU A 60 20.16 -0.05 -6.99
C LEU A 60 20.46 1.42 -6.74
N ALA A 61 21.47 1.96 -7.42
CA ALA A 61 21.81 3.38 -7.36
C ALA A 61 20.81 4.26 -8.13
N GLU A 62 20.26 3.74 -9.24
CA GLU A 62 19.30 4.48 -10.06
C GLU A 62 17.98 4.71 -9.34
N GLY A 63 17.57 5.98 -9.18
CA GLY A 63 16.36 6.38 -8.45
C GLY A 63 16.46 6.18 -6.93
N ALA A 64 17.66 5.99 -6.39
CA ALA A 64 17.88 5.75 -4.96
C ALA A 64 17.48 6.96 -4.12
N GLU A 65 17.71 8.18 -4.60
CA GLU A 65 17.38 9.40 -3.86
C GLU A 65 15.87 9.64 -3.80
N GLU A 66 15.15 9.44 -4.89
CA GLU A 66 13.69 9.54 -4.90
C GLU A 66 13.05 8.51 -3.96
N ALA A 67 13.58 7.29 -3.98
CA ALA A 67 13.11 6.24 -3.08
C ALA A 67 13.46 6.55 -1.60
N ALA A 68 14.63 7.14 -1.34
CA ALA A 68 15.02 7.58 0.00
C ALA A 68 14.16 8.75 0.49
N ALA A 69 13.86 9.71 -0.38
CA ALA A 69 12.94 10.81 -0.06
C ALA A 69 11.54 10.29 0.31
N ALA A 70 11.03 9.31 -0.44
CA ALA A 70 9.74 8.66 -0.11
C ALA A 70 9.79 7.96 1.26
N VAL A 71 10.89 7.27 1.59
CA VAL A 71 11.08 6.66 2.93
C VAL A 71 11.03 7.73 4.00
N ARG A 72 11.84 8.79 3.88
CA ARG A 72 11.86 9.89 4.86
C ARG A 72 10.48 10.52 5.09
N LEU A 73 9.73 10.75 4.01
CA LEU A 73 8.36 11.27 4.11
C LEU A 73 7.46 10.31 4.86
N LEU A 74 7.48 9.02 4.53
CA LEU A 74 6.65 8.01 5.18
C LEU A 74 6.97 7.87 6.67
N GLU A 75 8.25 7.87 7.04
CA GLU A 75 8.71 7.83 8.43
C GLU A 75 8.30 9.09 9.20
N SER A 76 8.42 10.29 8.58
CA SER A 76 8.05 11.56 9.21
C SER A 76 6.56 11.67 9.53
N ILE A 77 5.71 10.99 8.78
CA ILE A 77 4.26 10.93 9.03
C ILE A 77 3.83 9.69 9.82
N GLY A 78 4.80 8.96 10.41
CA GLY A 78 4.55 7.90 11.40
C GLY A 78 4.32 6.50 10.83
N HIS A 79 4.64 6.24 9.57
CA HIS A 79 4.55 4.88 9.01
C HIS A 79 5.78 4.04 9.35
N ASP A 80 5.57 2.74 9.59
CA ASP A 80 6.66 1.78 9.75
C ASP A 80 7.25 1.44 8.39
N VAL A 81 8.56 1.71 8.21
CA VAL A 81 9.27 1.51 6.94
C VAL A 81 10.54 0.70 7.19
N ILE A 82 10.80 -0.26 6.33
CA ILE A 82 12.10 -0.96 6.30
C ILE A 82 12.70 -0.88 4.90
N THR A 83 14.04 -0.78 4.85
CA THR A 83 14.79 -0.82 3.61
C THR A 83 15.57 -2.13 3.53
N VAL A 84 15.41 -2.89 2.44
CA VAL A 84 15.98 -4.21 2.24
C VAL A 84 16.55 -4.38 0.82
N SER A 85 17.38 -5.39 0.66
CA SER A 85 17.95 -5.80 -0.63
C SER A 85 17.76 -7.31 -0.81
N ALA A 86 16.59 -7.70 -1.32
CA ALA A 86 16.23 -9.12 -1.43
C ALA A 86 17.17 -9.93 -2.34
N THR A 87 17.88 -9.26 -3.26
CA THR A 87 18.85 -9.90 -4.17
C THR A 87 20.28 -9.70 -3.70
N GLY A 88 20.64 -8.52 -3.19
CA GLY A 88 22.01 -8.21 -2.76
C GLY A 88 22.35 -8.75 -1.37
N GLU A 89 21.36 -8.77 -0.47
CA GLU A 89 21.53 -9.20 0.93
C GLU A 89 20.38 -10.14 1.34
N PRO A 90 20.23 -11.32 0.71
CA PRO A 90 19.06 -12.19 0.89
C PRO A 90 18.88 -12.66 2.34
N GLU A 91 19.94 -13.07 3.02
CA GLU A 91 19.87 -13.61 4.39
C GLU A 91 19.52 -12.51 5.40
N ALA A 92 20.17 -11.34 5.31
CA ALA A 92 19.88 -10.20 6.16
C ALA A 92 18.44 -9.69 5.92
N THR A 93 18.01 -9.64 4.65
CA THR A 93 16.65 -9.28 4.29
C THR A 93 15.64 -10.24 4.89
N ARG A 94 15.89 -11.56 4.77
CA ARG A 94 15.01 -12.59 5.32
C ARG A 94 14.87 -12.43 6.84
N ALA A 95 15.98 -12.32 7.56
CA ALA A 95 15.97 -12.17 9.02
C ALA A 95 15.16 -10.94 9.47
N ARG A 96 15.38 -9.78 8.84
CA ARG A 96 14.66 -8.53 9.15
C ARG A 96 13.16 -8.62 8.84
N LEU A 97 12.79 -9.32 7.78
CA LEU A 97 11.38 -9.52 7.43
C LEU A 97 10.71 -10.49 8.43
N ILE A 98 11.35 -11.59 8.78
CA ILE A 98 10.82 -12.56 9.77
C ILE A 98 10.54 -11.86 11.10
N GLU A 99 11.45 -11.02 11.61
CA GLU A 99 11.25 -10.24 12.84
C GLU A 99 9.92 -9.47 12.84
N ARG A 100 9.48 -8.98 11.68
CA ARG A 100 8.25 -8.20 11.52
C ARG A 100 7.00 -9.04 11.23
N LEU A 101 7.19 -10.23 10.64
CA LEU A 101 6.10 -11.06 10.11
C LEU A 101 5.79 -12.25 11.02
N GLU A 102 6.64 -12.56 12.00
CA GLU A 102 6.47 -13.69 12.92
C GLU A 102 5.07 -13.72 13.54
N GLY A 103 4.41 -14.86 13.49
CA GLY A 103 3.08 -15.10 14.04
C GLY A 103 1.93 -14.41 13.27
N ARG A 104 2.17 -13.86 12.09
CA ARG A 104 1.18 -13.04 11.34
C ARG A 104 0.85 -13.62 9.98
N ALA A 105 -0.40 -13.41 9.56
CA ALA A 105 -0.83 -13.58 8.18
C ALA A 105 -0.59 -12.25 7.44
N SER A 106 0.45 -12.21 6.60
CA SER A 106 0.96 -11.00 5.97
C SER A 106 0.61 -10.94 4.49
N LEU A 107 -0.08 -9.88 4.06
CA LEU A 107 -0.46 -9.64 2.67
C LEU A 107 0.61 -8.85 1.93
N LEU A 108 1.22 -9.41 0.88
CA LEU A 108 2.14 -8.69 0.01
C LEU A 108 1.39 -7.94 -1.09
N VAL A 109 1.51 -6.62 -1.11
CA VAL A 109 1.00 -5.75 -2.17
C VAL A 109 2.13 -4.90 -2.75
N GLY A 110 2.02 -4.48 -3.99
CA GLY A 110 3.02 -3.66 -4.66
C GLY A 110 2.90 -3.77 -6.16
N GLN A 111 3.40 -2.78 -6.87
CA GLN A 111 3.39 -2.74 -8.32
C GLN A 111 4.21 -3.88 -8.94
N SER A 112 4.03 -4.13 -10.23
CA SER A 112 4.82 -5.13 -10.95
C SER A 112 6.31 -4.77 -10.93
N GLY A 113 7.17 -5.79 -10.79
CA GLY A 113 8.63 -5.59 -10.78
C GLY A 113 9.24 -5.08 -9.47
N MET A 114 8.47 -4.82 -8.41
CA MET A 114 9.00 -4.34 -7.11
C MET A 114 9.72 -5.42 -6.30
N GLY A 115 9.66 -6.69 -6.72
CA GLY A 115 10.37 -7.79 -6.08
C GLY A 115 9.54 -8.57 -5.06
N LYS A 116 8.20 -8.48 -5.11
CA LYS A 116 7.31 -9.28 -4.23
C LYS A 116 7.59 -10.77 -4.29
N SER A 117 7.71 -11.34 -5.49
CA SER A 117 8.00 -12.78 -5.65
C SER A 117 9.38 -13.17 -5.13
N THR A 118 10.36 -12.27 -5.21
CA THR A 118 11.69 -12.48 -4.62
C THR A 118 11.59 -12.52 -3.10
N ILE A 119 10.89 -11.57 -2.49
CA ILE A 119 10.62 -11.54 -1.05
C ILE A 119 9.84 -12.78 -0.61
N LEU A 120 8.77 -13.15 -1.33
CA LEU A 120 8.00 -14.36 -1.07
C LEU A 120 8.90 -15.59 -1.05
N ASN A 121 9.77 -15.75 -2.06
CA ASN A 121 10.65 -16.91 -2.15
C ASN A 121 11.76 -16.94 -1.08
N LEU A 122 12.15 -15.80 -0.54
CA LEU A 122 13.05 -15.73 0.62
C LEU A 122 12.34 -16.16 1.90
N LEU A 123 11.10 -15.74 2.09
CA LEU A 123 10.31 -16.05 3.29
C LEU A 123 9.79 -17.47 3.29
N VAL A 124 9.38 -17.98 2.13
CA VAL A 124 8.71 -19.26 1.92
C VAL A 124 9.35 -19.98 0.73
N PRO A 125 10.52 -20.63 0.88
CA PRO A 125 11.27 -21.22 -0.23
C PRO A 125 10.48 -22.23 -1.05
N HIS A 126 9.58 -23.00 -0.46
CA HIS A 126 8.74 -23.97 -1.18
C HIS A 126 7.72 -23.31 -2.13
N ALA A 127 7.43 -22.00 -1.98
CA ALA A 127 6.58 -21.24 -2.92
C ALA A 127 7.19 -21.15 -4.34
N GLN A 128 8.51 -21.32 -4.48
CA GLN A 128 9.21 -21.28 -5.78
C GLN A 128 8.68 -22.31 -6.78
N ALA A 129 8.39 -23.52 -6.33
CA ALA A 129 7.85 -24.57 -7.18
C ALA A 129 6.47 -24.18 -7.71
N ALA A 130 5.59 -23.67 -6.85
CA ALA A 130 4.24 -23.27 -7.19
C ALA A 130 4.20 -22.07 -8.16
N THR A 131 5.12 -21.10 -8.04
CA THR A 131 5.20 -19.95 -8.94
C THR A 131 5.72 -20.31 -10.34
N ARG A 132 6.66 -21.27 -10.44
CA ARG A 132 7.18 -21.79 -11.73
C ARG A 132 6.11 -22.59 -12.48
N GLU A 133 5.41 -23.50 -11.82
CA GLU A 133 4.32 -24.27 -12.43
C GLU A 133 3.22 -23.37 -12.98
N PHE A 134 2.90 -22.28 -12.27
CA PHE A 134 1.91 -21.31 -12.72
C PHE A 134 2.37 -20.53 -13.96
N SER A 135 3.63 -20.11 -14.00
CA SER A 135 4.21 -19.42 -15.16
C SER A 135 4.19 -20.30 -16.41
N VAL A 136 4.47 -21.59 -16.27
CA VAL A 136 4.37 -22.56 -17.37
C VAL A 136 2.91 -22.72 -17.84
N ALA A 137 1.94 -22.79 -16.91
CA ALA A 137 0.52 -22.90 -17.24
C ALA A 137 -0.03 -21.65 -17.95
N LEU A 138 0.46 -20.44 -17.60
CA LEU A 138 0.11 -19.18 -18.28
C LEU A 138 0.62 -19.16 -19.73
N ASN A 139 1.87 -19.60 -19.95
CA ASN A 139 2.46 -19.70 -21.30
C ASN A 139 1.73 -20.71 -22.20
N LEU A 140 0.94 -21.63 -21.61
CA LEU A 140 0.09 -22.57 -22.32
C LEU A 140 -1.34 -22.04 -22.60
N GLY A 141 -1.61 -20.72 -22.39
CA GLY A 141 -2.88 -20.07 -22.74
C GLY A 141 -4.02 -20.34 -21.76
N LYS A 142 -3.76 -20.86 -20.55
CA LYS A 142 -4.76 -20.94 -19.49
C LYS A 142 -4.93 -19.58 -18.80
N GLN A 143 -6.19 -19.15 -18.66
CA GLN A 143 -6.59 -17.84 -18.15
C GLN A 143 -5.87 -17.45 -16.84
N THR A 144 -5.46 -16.18 -16.76
CA THR A 144 -4.84 -15.55 -15.60
C THR A 144 -5.77 -15.63 -14.39
N THR A 145 -5.47 -16.52 -13.45
CA THR A 145 -6.21 -16.61 -12.19
C THR A 145 -5.84 -15.37 -11.35
N THR A 146 -6.79 -14.48 -11.15
CA THR A 146 -6.68 -13.28 -10.28
C THR A 146 -6.93 -13.60 -8.82
N ALA A 147 -6.59 -14.80 -8.36
CA ALA A 147 -6.80 -15.23 -6.98
C ALA A 147 -5.54 -14.98 -6.14
N ALA A 148 -5.72 -14.39 -4.95
CA ALA A 148 -4.68 -14.34 -3.94
C ALA A 148 -4.27 -15.77 -3.54
N ARG A 149 -2.98 -15.98 -3.30
CA ARG A 149 -2.43 -17.27 -2.88
C ARG A 149 -1.88 -17.18 -1.48
N TRP A 150 -2.25 -18.15 -0.66
CA TRP A 150 -1.79 -18.30 0.70
C TRP A 150 -0.63 -19.29 0.76
N TYR A 151 0.45 -18.94 1.45
CA TYR A 151 1.63 -19.75 1.68
C TYR A 151 1.93 -19.78 3.18
N ASP A 152 1.86 -20.96 3.79
CA ASP A 152 2.24 -21.16 5.20
C ASP A 152 3.74 -21.36 5.32
N ALA A 153 4.35 -20.75 6.32
CA ALA A 153 5.77 -20.90 6.62
C ALA A 153 6.05 -22.01 7.66
N LYS A 154 5.12 -22.95 7.85
CA LYS A 154 5.19 -23.97 8.91
C LYS A 154 6.38 -24.93 8.84
N ASP A 155 6.92 -25.12 7.63
CA ASP A 155 8.06 -26.02 7.39
C ASP A 155 9.39 -25.25 7.38
N ASP A 156 9.35 -23.96 7.66
CA ASP A 156 10.49 -23.07 7.73
C ASP A 156 10.86 -22.79 9.20
N ASP A 157 11.94 -22.07 9.43
CA ASP A 157 12.45 -21.71 10.75
C ASP A 157 11.67 -20.55 11.42
N TRP A 158 10.49 -20.19 10.90
CA TRP A 158 9.60 -19.17 11.43
C TRP A 158 8.12 -19.58 11.28
N GLN A 159 7.24 -18.94 12.06
CA GLN A 159 5.80 -19.19 12.01
C GLN A 159 5.07 -17.99 11.45
N GLY A 160 4.21 -18.22 10.47
CA GLY A 160 3.40 -17.18 9.85
C GLY A 160 2.90 -17.62 8.50
N SER A 161 2.29 -16.67 7.79
CA SER A 161 1.80 -16.93 6.45
C SER A 161 2.02 -15.70 5.56
N VAL A 162 2.30 -15.96 4.30
CA VAL A 162 2.44 -14.92 3.29
C VAL A 162 1.36 -15.08 2.23
N ILE A 163 0.61 -14.01 1.97
CA ILE A 163 -0.43 -13.98 0.96
C ILE A 163 0.07 -13.14 -0.20
N ASP A 164 0.25 -13.76 -1.37
CA ASP A 164 0.64 -13.07 -2.60
C ASP A 164 -0.59 -12.70 -3.42
N THR A 165 -0.66 -11.45 -3.85
CA THR A 165 -1.71 -10.95 -4.73
C THR A 165 -1.16 -10.66 -6.11
N PRO A 166 -1.40 -11.51 -7.11
CA PRO A 166 -0.93 -11.24 -8.46
C PRO A 166 -1.60 -9.98 -9.02
N GLY A 167 -0.78 -8.97 -9.38
CA GLY A 167 -1.23 -7.82 -10.18
C GLY A 167 -2.26 -6.91 -9.51
N PHE A 168 -2.26 -6.81 -8.18
CA PHE A 168 -3.13 -5.86 -7.49
C PHE A 168 -2.71 -4.42 -7.83
N GLN A 169 -3.55 -3.70 -8.53
CA GLN A 169 -3.26 -2.34 -9.02
C GLN A 169 -4.21 -1.27 -8.49
N GLU A 170 -5.36 -1.65 -7.95
CA GLU A 170 -6.38 -0.68 -7.53
C GLU A 170 -6.98 -1.03 -6.17
N PHE A 171 -7.00 -0.05 -5.27
CA PHE A 171 -7.73 -0.09 -4.02
C PHE A 171 -9.05 0.65 -4.20
N GLY A 172 -10.17 -0.01 -3.89
CA GLY A 172 -11.50 0.57 -4.00
C GLY A 172 -11.75 1.59 -2.88
N LEU A 173 -11.30 2.83 -3.06
CA LEU A 173 -11.41 3.91 -2.08
C LEU A 173 -12.60 4.85 -2.34
N ALA A 174 -13.43 4.57 -3.34
CA ALA A 174 -14.51 5.45 -3.76
C ALA A 174 -15.63 5.64 -2.73
N HIS A 175 -15.69 4.78 -1.72
CA HIS A 175 -16.69 4.82 -0.65
C HIS A 175 -16.27 5.64 0.57
N LEU A 176 -15.05 6.18 0.58
CA LEU A 176 -14.51 6.88 1.74
C LEU A 176 -15.13 8.26 1.88
N SER A 177 -15.56 8.58 3.09
CA SER A 177 -15.93 9.94 3.45
C SER A 177 -14.68 10.83 3.62
N LEU A 178 -14.88 12.15 3.59
CA LEU A 178 -13.80 13.09 3.87
C LEU A 178 -13.14 12.85 5.23
N ASN A 179 -13.95 12.52 6.24
CA ASN A 179 -13.44 12.21 7.58
C ASN A 179 -12.59 10.94 7.61
N ASP A 180 -12.94 9.92 6.83
CA ASP A 180 -12.15 8.69 6.73
C ASP A 180 -10.79 8.96 6.09
N ILE A 181 -10.77 9.79 5.05
CA ILE A 181 -9.53 10.20 4.38
C ILE A 181 -8.63 10.97 5.36
N LEU A 182 -9.17 11.97 6.08
CA LEU A 182 -8.42 12.77 7.04
C LEU A 182 -7.87 11.92 8.20
N ARG A 183 -8.64 10.97 8.73
CA ARG A 183 -8.15 10.06 9.79
C ARG A 183 -6.95 9.23 9.36
N ALA A 184 -6.88 8.87 8.09
CA ALA A 184 -5.77 8.10 7.51
C ALA A 184 -4.62 8.98 7.01
N MET A 185 -4.74 10.31 7.10
CA MET A 185 -3.75 11.29 6.67
C MET A 185 -3.44 12.27 7.81
N PRO A 186 -2.74 11.82 8.87
CA PRO A 186 -2.48 12.62 10.07
C PRO A 186 -1.66 13.89 9.78
N ASP A 187 -0.79 13.85 8.79
CA ASP A 187 -0.03 14.97 8.26
C ASP A 187 -0.93 16.12 7.78
N ILE A 188 -2.04 15.83 7.14
CA ILE A 188 -3.04 16.81 6.71
C ILE A 188 -4.00 17.16 7.85
N ALA A 189 -4.46 16.16 8.59
CA ALA A 189 -5.41 16.33 9.68
C ALA A 189 -4.90 17.27 10.79
N ALA A 190 -3.60 17.30 11.04
CA ALA A 190 -2.97 18.18 12.04
C ALA A 190 -3.26 19.68 11.80
N HIS A 191 -3.52 20.08 10.54
CA HIS A 191 -3.72 21.49 10.16
C HIS A 191 -5.19 21.90 9.98
N VAL A 192 -6.13 20.96 10.17
CA VAL A 192 -7.57 21.20 9.99
C VAL A 192 -8.11 22.23 10.98
N SER A 193 -7.60 22.25 12.21
CA SER A 193 -8.00 23.21 13.25
C SER A 193 -7.67 24.66 12.90
N GLY A 194 -6.72 24.90 11.98
CA GLY A 194 -6.35 26.23 11.49
C GLY A 194 -7.30 26.78 10.41
N CYS A 195 -8.35 26.04 10.01
CA CYS A 195 -9.27 26.49 8.99
C CYS A 195 -10.27 27.52 9.53
N ARG A 196 -10.56 28.54 8.72
CA ARG A 196 -11.56 29.55 9.03
C ARG A 196 -12.99 29.00 9.13
N PHE A 197 -13.30 27.95 8.34
CA PHE A 197 -14.64 27.37 8.26
C PHE A 197 -14.63 25.94 8.81
N PHE A 198 -15.64 25.60 9.64
CA PHE A 198 -15.77 24.29 10.25
C PHE A 198 -16.05 23.17 9.21
N ASN A 199 -16.65 23.50 8.08
CA ASN A 199 -16.97 22.59 6.98
C ASN A 199 -15.96 22.71 5.81
N CYS A 200 -14.74 23.16 6.09
CA CYS A 200 -13.70 23.27 5.08
C CYS A 200 -13.34 21.90 4.53
N ARG A 201 -13.34 21.79 3.21
CA ARG A 201 -12.94 20.56 2.49
C ARG A 201 -11.48 20.57 2.09
N HIS A 202 -10.78 21.67 2.40
CA HIS A 202 -9.37 21.90 2.10
C HIS A 202 -9.06 21.88 0.59
N LEU A 203 -10.00 22.31 -0.23
CA LEU A 203 -9.85 22.39 -1.71
C LEU A 203 -9.62 23.84 -2.14
N GLU A 204 -10.69 24.66 -2.16
CA GLU A 204 -10.63 26.03 -2.68
C GLU A 204 -11.02 27.10 -1.64
N GLU A 205 -11.36 26.66 -0.41
CA GLU A 205 -11.86 27.57 0.62
C GLU A 205 -10.79 28.59 1.05
N PRO A 206 -11.18 29.88 1.21
CA PRO A 206 -10.27 30.90 1.71
C PRO A 206 -10.01 30.73 3.20
N GLY A 207 -8.77 30.97 3.63
CA GLY A 207 -8.38 30.80 5.04
C GLY A 207 -8.34 29.33 5.48
N CYS A 208 -7.95 28.46 4.58
CA CYS A 208 -7.76 27.03 4.86
C CYS A 208 -6.39 26.82 5.53
N GLY A 209 -6.37 26.23 6.74
CA GLY A 209 -5.15 25.92 7.49
C GLY A 209 -4.27 24.88 6.78
N VAL A 210 -4.89 23.88 6.13
CA VAL A 210 -4.15 22.87 5.35
C VAL A 210 -3.41 23.50 4.17
N LYS A 211 -4.05 24.40 3.41
CA LYS A 211 -3.40 25.12 2.29
C LYS A 211 -2.25 26.00 2.76
N ALA A 212 -2.44 26.68 3.90
CA ALA A 212 -1.39 27.48 4.50
C ALA A 212 -0.19 26.60 4.94
N ALA A 213 -0.44 25.42 5.47
CA ALA A 213 0.60 24.46 5.83
C ALA A 213 1.37 23.92 4.61
N VAL A 214 0.68 23.70 3.48
CA VAL A 214 1.34 23.35 2.20
C VAL A 214 2.24 24.50 1.73
N GLU A 215 1.75 25.73 1.73
CA GLU A 215 2.52 26.95 1.37
C GLU A 215 3.73 27.15 2.29
N ALA A 216 3.63 26.79 3.55
CA ALA A 216 4.72 26.83 4.52
C ALA A 216 5.70 25.63 4.41
N GLY A 217 5.42 24.62 3.60
CA GLY A 217 6.21 23.40 3.46
C GLY A 217 6.08 22.41 4.64
N GLU A 218 5.07 22.60 5.51
CA GLU A 218 4.75 21.69 6.61
C GLU A 218 3.99 20.45 6.15
N VAL A 219 3.29 20.55 5.01
CA VAL A 219 2.63 19.45 4.32
C VAL A 219 3.25 19.31 2.93
N ASP A 220 3.65 18.10 2.56
CA ASP A 220 4.21 17.79 1.25
C ASP A 220 3.18 18.05 0.13
N GLU A 221 3.58 18.75 -0.93
CA GLU A 221 2.69 19.10 -2.05
C GLU A 221 2.09 17.90 -2.76
N ALA A 222 2.87 16.82 -2.96
CA ALA A 222 2.40 15.62 -3.63
C ALA A 222 1.40 14.85 -2.74
N ARG A 223 1.60 14.87 -1.41
CA ARG A 223 0.62 14.36 -0.45
C ARG A 223 -0.68 15.14 -0.48
N TYR A 224 -0.60 16.46 -0.52
CA TYR A 224 -1.80 17.30 -0.65
C TYR A 224 -2.50 17.10 -2.00
N ALA A 225 -1.74 16.96 -3.11
CA ALA A 225 -2.32 16.63 -4.42
C ALA A 225 -3.06 15.28 -4.40
N PHE A 226 -2.50 14.29 -3.71
CA PHE A 226 -3.17 13.00 -3.50
C PHE A 226 -4.45 13.16 -2.68
N TYR A 227 -4.42 13.89 -1.56
CA TYR A 227 -5.60 14.21 -0.76
C TYR A 227 -6.70 14.84 -1.63
N ARG A 228 -6.37 15.89 -2.40
CA ARG A 228 -7.32 16.57 -3.30
C ARG A 228 -7.98 15.60 -4.28
N SER A 229 -7.21 14.67 -4.84
CA SER A 229 -7.73 13.67 -5.78
C SER A 229 -8.82 12.77 -5.19
N LEU A 230 -8.76 12.51 -3.89
CA LEU A 230 -9.78 11.75 -3.15
C LEU A 230 -10.94 12.64 -2.69
N ALA A 231 -10.63 13.81 -2.11
CA ALA A 231 -11.60 14.73 -1.54
C ALA A 231 -12.61 15.27 -2.55
N VAL A 232 -12.21 15.47 -3.82
CA VAL A 232 -13.12 15.86 -4.90
C VAL A 232 -14.25 14.87 -5.10
N HIS A 233 -13.99 13.59 -4.89
CA HIS A 233 -14.96 12.50 -5.12
C HIS A 233 -15.69 12.04 -3.84
N ALA A 234 -15.19 12.40 -2.65
CA ALA A 234 -15.70 11.93 -1.37
C ALA A 234 -17.16 12.32 -1.09
N ASP A 235 -17.65 13.42 -1.68
CA ASP A 235 -19.03 13.92 -1.45
C ASP A 235 -19.99 13.65 -2.63
N THR A 236 -19.57 12.92 -3.65
CA THR A 236 -20.44 12.55 -4.78
C THR A 236 -21.27 11.29 -4.48
N LEU A 237 -21.04 10.65 -3.36
CA LEU A 237 -21.86 9.53 -2.89
C LEU A 237 -23.12 10.07 -2.23
N PRO A 238 -24.33 9.70 -2.70
CA PRO A 238 -25.56 10.05 -1.99
C PRO A 238 -25.58 9.41 -0.59
N LEU A 239 -26.00 10.19 0.40
CA LEU A 239 -26.28 9.73 1.77
C LEU A 239 -27.27 8.58 1.79
#